data_42fc4d413797ca6cfdeb9d7d7cc2287c
#
_entry.id   42fc4d413797ca6cfdeb9d7d7cc2287c
#
_cell.length_a   1.000
_cell.length_b   1.000
_cell.length_c   1.000
_cell.angle_alpha   90.00
_cell.angle_beta   90.00
_cell.angle_gamma   90.00
#
_symmetry.space_group_name_H-M   'P 1'
#
loop_
_entity.id
_entity.type
_entity.pdbx_description
1 polymer ?
#
loop_
_entity_poly.entity_id
_entity_poly.type
_entity_poly.pdbx_seq_one_letter_code
_entity_poly.pdbx_strand_id
1 'polypeptide(L)'
;MARVALVTGGTRGIGASVSKALKAAGYKVAAGYHGNDAAAEKFKAETGIPAHKWDVSSFDACAAGVKQVEADLGPVEVLINNAGITWDGAFHKMTLEQWNAVINTNLGSLFNMTRQVIEGMRARKFGRVISISSINGQKGQFGQVNYSAAKAGDIGFTKALALENAKGGITVNAICPGYINTEMVQAVPKEVLEKSILPLIPVGRLGEPDEIARAVVFLAADEAGAITGATLTINGGQYMV
;
A
#
# COMPACT_ATOMS: atom_id res chain seq x y z
N MET A 1 -13.96 -17.84 -11.46
CA MET A 1 -13.69 -18.00 -10.01
C MET A 1 -13.35 -16.63 -9.44
N ALA A 2 -13.62 -16.38 -8.14
CA ALA A 2 -13.23 -15.12 -7.51
C ALA A 2 -11.69 -15.02 -7.45
N ARG A 3 -11.13 -13.88 -7.86
CA ARG A 3 -9.70 -13.61 -7.83
C ARG A 3 -9.18 -13.46 -6.39
N VAL A 4 -7.93 -13.85 -6.15
CA VAL A 4 -7.29 -13.71 -4.84
C VAL A 4 -6.53 -12.40 -4.76
N ALA A 5 -6.83 -11.61 -3.73
CA ALA A 5 -6.17 -10.35 -3.43
C ALA A 5 -5.40 -10.44 -2.09
N LEU A 6 -4.16 -10.02 -2.08
CA LEU A 6 -3.31 -9.92 -0.89
C LEU A 6 -3.01 -8.45 -0.58
N VAL A 7 -3.34 -8.01 0.64
CA VAL A 7 -3.10 -6.64 1.11
C VAL A 7 -2.08 -6.64 2.23
N THR A 8 -0.90 -6.09 2.02
CA THR A 8 0.10 -5.93 3.09
C THR A 8 -0.29 -4.78 4.01
N GLY A 9 -0.11 -4.92 5.34
CA GLY A 9 -0.64 -3.96 6.30
C GLY A 9 -2.17 -3.89 6.27
N GLY A 10 -2.84 -4.99 5.92
CA GLY A 10 -4.26 -5.07 5.56
C GLY A 10 -5.26 -5.07 6.73
N THR A 11 -4.79 -4.97 7.99
CA THR A 11 -5.66 -5.15 9.17
C THR A 11 -6.07 -3.84 9.86
N ARG A 12 -5.54 -2.67 9.43
CA ARG A 12 -5.88 -1.35 9.99
C ARG A 12 -5.73 -0.24 8.95
N GLY A 13 -6.25 0.95 9.26
CA GLY A 13 -6.13 2.16 8.44
C GLY A 13 -6.57 1.94 6.99
N ILE A 14 -5.81 2.47 6.05
CA ILE A 14 -6.06 2.33 4.60
C ILE A 14 -6.13 0.86 4.21
N GLY A 15 -5.19 0.03 4.69
CA GLY A 15 -5.15 -1.39 4.35
C GLY A 15 -6.41 -2.15 4.75
N ALA A 16 -6.98 -1.88 5.92
CA ALA A 16 -8.23 -2.51 6.37
C ALA A 16 -9.43 -2.10 5.50
N SER A 17 -9.51 -0.82 5.14
CA SER A 17 -10.56 -0.33 4.23
C SER A 17 -10.42 -0.97 2.85
N VAL A 18 -9.19 -1.04 2.31
CA VAL A 18 -8.88 -1.74 1.05
C VAL A 18 -9.29 -3.22 1.10
N SER A 19 -8.93 -3.92 2.18
CA SER A 19 -9.27 -5.34 2.35
C SER A 19 -10.78 -5.56 2.37
N LYS A 20 -11.53 -4.72 3.09
CA LYS A 20 -13.00 -4.75 3.16
C LYS A 20 -13.62 -4.46 1.79
N ALA A 21 -13.15 -3.42 1.09
CA ALA A 21 -13.68 -3.02 -0.20
C ALA A 21 -13.44 -4.09 -1.28
N LEU A 22 -12.26 -4.69 -1.32
CA LEU A 22 -11.97 -5.81 -2.23
C LEU A 22 -12.86 -7.03 -1.93
N LYS A 23 -13.09 -7.37 -0.66
CA LYS A 23 -14.02 -8.44 -0.29
C LYS A 23 -15.44 -8.12 -0.75
N ALA A 24 -15.91 -6.90 -0.54
CA ALA A 24 -17.23 -6.46 -0.99
C ALA A 24 -17.37 -6.48 -2.52
N ALA A 25 -16.26 -6.26 -3.25
CA ALA A 25 -16.19 -6.38 -4.71
C ALA A 25 -16.05 -7.83 -5.21
N GLY A 26 -16.12 -8.84 -4.33
CA GLY A 26 -16.15 -10.25 -4.70
C GLY A 26 -14.79 -10.94 -4.77
N TYR A 27 -13.70 -10.30 -4.32
CA TYR A 27 -12.39 -10.94 -4.22
C TYR A 27 -12.30 -11.86 -3.00
N LYS A 28 -11.51 -12.93 -3.10
CA LYS A 28 -10.98 -13.64 -1.94
C LYS A 28 -9.80 -12.85 -1.42
N VAL A 29 -9.88 -12.35 -0.19
CA VAL A 29 -8.89 -11.43 0.36
C VAL A 29 -8.11 -12.07 1.50
N ALA A 30 -6.78 -11.90 1.51
CA ALA A 30 -5.91 -12.10 2.65
C ALA A 30 -5.30 -10.76 3.09
N ALA A 31 -5.18 -10.55 4.39
CA ALA A 31 -4.53 -9.38 4.98
C ALA A 31 -3.20 -9.79 5.64
N GLY A 32 -2.07 -9.25 5.14
CA GLY A 32 -0.78 -9.36 5.82
C GLY A 32 -0.67 -8.34 6.95
N TYR A 33 -0.03 -8.71 8.06
CA TYR A 33 0.28 -7.77 9.15
C TYR A 33 1.59 -8.17 9.87
N HIS A 34 2.16 -7.27 10.70
CA HIS A 34 3.37 -7.59 11.47
C HIS A 34 3.18 -7.38 12.99
N GLY A 35 3.00 -6.19 13.49
CA GLY A 35 3.25 -5.88 14.90
C GLY A 35 2.03 -5.88 15.84
N ASN A 36 0.80 -5.86 15.35
CA ASN A 36 -0.39 -5.68 16.19
C ASN A 36 -1.36 -6.87 16.10
N ASP A 37 -1.08 -7.89 16.92
CA ASP A 37 -1.89 -9.12 16.95
C ASP A 37 -3.34 -8.84 17.39
N ALA A 38 -3.55 -7.96 18.37
CA ALA A 38 -4.90 -7.63 18.85
C ALA A 38 -5.75 -6.97 17.75
N ALA A 39 -5.17 -6.02 16.99
CA ALA A 39 -5.86 -5.41 15.85
C ALA A 39 -6.17 -6.43 14.74
N ALA A 40 -5.25 -7.37 14.49
CA ALA A 40 -5.45 -8.41 13.49
C ALA A 40 -6.57 -9.38 13.89
N GLU A 41 -6.64 -9.82 15.14
CA GLU A 41 -7.70 -10.69 15.64
C GLU A 41 -9.07 -9.98 15.62
N LYS A 42 -9.12 -8.72 16.04
CA LYS A 42 -10.34 -7.90 15.93
C LYS A 42 -10.79 -7.79 14.46
N PHE A 43 -9.87 -7.47 13.55
CA PHE A 43 -10.15 -7.37 12.13
C PHE A 43 -10.70 -8.70 11.54
N LYS A 44 -10.10 -9.84 11.90
CA LYS A 44 -10.58 -11.17 11.50
C LYS A 44 -12.00 -11.43 11.99
N ALA A 45 -12.25 -11.15 13.27
CA ALA A 45 -13.57 -11.36 13.88
C ALA A 45 -14.67 -10.52 13.22
N GLU A 46 -14.36 -9.25 12.90
CA GLU A 46 -15.32 -8.33 12.29
C GLU A 46 -15.57 -8.59 10.80
N THR A 47 -14.57 -9.04 10.08
CA THR A 47 -14.62 -9.11 8.62
C THR A 47 -14.68 -10.52 8.06
N GLY A 48 -14.22 -11.51 8.81
CA GLY A 48 -14.00 -12.88 8.33
C GLY A 48 -12.90 -12.97 7.27
N ILE A 49 -12.04 -11.93 7.13
CA ILE A 49 -10.89 -11.95 6.23
C ILE A 49 -9.71 -12.59 6.98
N PRO A 50 -9.07 -13.65 6.44
CA PRO A 50 -7.89 -14.23 7.06
C PRO A 50 -6.75 -13.20 7.15
N ALA A 51 -6.10 -13.16 8.32
CA ALA A 51 -4.95 -12.31 8.56
C ALA A 51 -3.72 -13.17 8.88
N HIS A 52 -2.62 -12.90 8.19
CA HIS A 52 -1.38 -13.66 8.28
C HIS A 52 -0.23 -12.74 8.75
N LYS A 53 0.61 -13.26 9.65
CA LYS A 53 1.67 -12.47 10.28
C LYS A 53 3.03 -12.73 9.64
N TRP A 54 3.63 -11.68 9.08
CA TRP A 54 5.05 -11.67 8.68
C TRP A 54 5.58 -10.25 8.57
N ASP A 55 6.92 -10.12 8.57
CA ASP A 55 7.61 -8.86 8.31
C ASP A 55 7.88 -8.69 6.81
N VAL A 56 7.31 -7.66 6.20
CA VAL A 56 7.49 -7.36 4.77
C VAL A 56 8.91 -6.92 4.42
N SER A 57 9.72 -6.51 5.40
CA SER A 57 11.14 -6.17 5.20
C SER A 57 12.03 -7.41 5.01
N SER A 58 11.53 -8.60 5.38
CA SER A 58 12.23 -9.88 5.22
C SER A 58 11.76 -10.61 3.96
N PHE A 59 12.68 -10.86 3.04
CA PHE A 59 12.40 -11.60 1.80
C PHE A 59 11.87 -13.01 2.08
N ASP A 60 12.54 -13.74 2.98
CA ASP A 60 12.17 -15.13 3.31
C ASP A 60 10.82 -15.21 4.04
N ALA A 61 10.53 -14.23 4.91
CA ALA A 61 9.23 -14.14 5.56
C ALA A 61 8.11 -13.84 4.56
N CYS A 62 8.36 -12.99 3.56
CA CYS A 62 7.43 -12.74 2.45
C CYS A 62 7.18 -14.02 1.63
N ALA A 63 8.23 -14.78 1.32
CA ALA A 63 8.10 -16.03 0.57
C ALA A 63 7.22 -17.06 1.34
N ALA A 64 7.48 -17.23 2.63
CA ALA A 64 6.69 -18.11 3.48
C ALA A 64 5.23 -17.63 3.61
N GLY A 65 5.02 -16.32 3.83
CA GLY A 65 3.70 -15.72 3.98
C GLY A 65 2.85 -15.85 2.71
N VAL A 66 3.41 -15.54 1.54
CA VAL A 66 2.71 -15.69 0.25
C VAL A 66 2.36 -17.15 -0.01
N LYS A 67 3.30 -18.07 0.23
CA LYS A 67 3.04 -19.51 0.09
C LYS A 67 1.86 -19.98 0.96
N GLN A 68 1.76 -19.48 2.19
CA GLN A 68 0.63 -19.79 3.08
C GLN A 68 -0.68 -19.24 2.51
N VAL A 69 -0.69 -17.99 2.07
CA VAL A 69 -1.89 -17.37 1.46
C VAL A 69 -2.34 -18.14 0.22
N GLU A 70 -1.41 -18.54 -0.64
CA GLU A 70 -1.74 -19.29 -1.85
C GLU A 70 -2.24 -20.72 -1.54
N ALA A 71 -1.77 -21.34 -0.46
CA ALA A 71 -2.29 -22.62 0.01
C ALA A 71 -3.75 -22.50 0.51
N ASP A 72 -4.08 -21.39 1.18
CA ASP A 72 -5.39 -21.20 1.80
C ASP A 72 -6.46 -20.71 0.79
N LEU A 73 -6.10 -19.81 -0.13
CA LEU A 73 -7.05 -19.09 -0.98
C LEU A 73 -6.89 -19.35 -2.48
N GLY A 74 -5.75 -19.87 -2.89
CA GLY A 74 -5.33 -20.00 -4.29
C GLY A 74 -4.33 -18.91 -4.71
N PRO A 75 -3.88 -18.93 -5.97
CA PRO A 75 -2.81 -18.07 -6.46
C PRO A 75 -3.16 -16.59 -6.34
N VAL A 76 -2.21 -15.79 -5.83
CA VAL A 76 -2.39 -14.34 -5.72
C VAL A 76 -2.40 -13.71 -7.11
N GLU A 77 -3.49 -13.02 -7.44
CA GLU A 77 -3.71 -12.33 -8.71
C GLU A 77 -3.71 -10.81 -8.55
N VAL A 78 -3.99 -10.30 -7.34
CA VAL A 78 -3.98 -8.88 -7.00
C VAL A 78 -3.10 -8.68 -5.76
N LEU A 79 -2.05 -7.89 -5.88
CA LEU A 79 -1.15 -7.53 -4.78
C LEU A 79 -1.28 -6.05 -4.46
N ILE A 80 -1.62 -5.73 -3.22
CA ILE A 80 -1.64 -4.36 -2.70
C ILE A 80 -0.47 -4.18 -1.73
N ASN A 81 0.57 -3.50 -2.18
CA ASN A 81 1.69 -3.08 -1.36
C ASN A 81 1.30 -1.82 -0.57
N ASN A 82 0.78 -2.01 0.64
CA ASN A 82 0.30 -0.93 1.50
C ASN A 82 1.09 -0.83 2.82
N ALA A 83 1.76 -1.89 3.25
CA ALA A 83 2.55 -1.86 4.49
C ALA A 83 3.62 -0.75 4.44
N GLY A 84 3.74 0.00 5.51
CA GLY A 84 4.72 1.07 5.62
C GLY A 84 4.76 1.67 7.01
N ILE A 85 5.88 2.33 7.29
CA ILE A 85 6.15 3.04 8.54
C ILE A 85 6.69 4.43 8.26
N THR A 86 6.59 5.31 9.25
CA THR A 86 7.33 6.57 9.32
C THR A 86 8.27 6.53 10.53
N TRP A 87 9.44 7.14 10.38
CA TRP A 87 10.34 7.39 11.48
C TRP A 87 11.05 8.71 11.18
N ASP A 88 10.34 9.78 11.53
CA ASP A 88 10.65 11.15 11.12
C ASP A 88 11.83 11.73 11.91
N GLY A 89 12.55 12.62 11.26
CA GLY A 89 13.65 13.36 11.86
C GLY A 89 14.35 14.27 10.84
N ALA A 90 14.86 15.41 11.28
CA ALA A 90 15.67 16.26 10.41
C ALA A 90 16.93 15.48 9.96
N PHE A 91 17.29 15.56 8.67
CA PHE A 91 18.31 14.71 8.06
C PHE A 91 19.65 14.70 8.81
N HIS A 92 20.12 15.85 9.27
CA HIS A 92 21.39 15.96 10.02
C HIS A 92 21.38 15.26 11.40
N LYS A 93 20.20 14.81 11.88
CA LYS A 93 20.01 14.05 13.12
C LYS A 93 19.48 12.65 12.87
N MET A 94 19.14 12.32 11.61
CA MET A 94 18.60 11.02 11.26
C MET A 94 19.68 9.93 11.42
N THR A 95 19.34 8.86 12.13
CA THR A 95 20.24 7.73 12.30
C THR A 95 20.16 6.78 11.11
N LEU A 96 21.21 5.98 10.93
CA LEU A 96 21.21 4.91 9.91
C LEU A 96 20.09 3.89 10.16
N GLU A 97 19.77 3.63 11.42
CA GLU A 97 18.66 2.75 11.80
C GLU A 97 17.31 3.30 11.31
N GLN A 98 17.03 4.60 11.55
CA GLN A 98 15.82 5.27 11.07
C GLN A 98 15.72 5.21 9.54
N TRP A 99 16.84 5.49 8.86
CA TRP A 99 16.91 5.39 7.40
C TRP A 99 16.60 3.98 6.93
N ASN A 100 17.33 2.98 7.40
CA ASN A 100 17.20 1.59 6.96
C ASN A 100 15.82 1.00 7.27
N ALA A 101 15.28 1.26 8.45
CA ALA A 101 13.95 0.77 8.83
C ALA A 101 12.88 1.27 7.84
N VAL A 102 12.90 2.55 7.50
CA VAL A 102 11.92 3.14 6.59
C VAL A 102 12.14 2.66 5.14
N ILE A 103 13.37 2.64 4.65
CA ILE A 103 13.68 2.18 3.28
C ILE A 103 13.34 0.70 3.11
N ASN A 104 13.73 -0.16 4.05
CA ASN A 104 13.51 -1.59 3.93
C ASN A 104 12.02 -1.94 4.03
N THR A 105 11.28 -1.28 4.92
CA THR A 105 9.85 -1.55 5.10
C THR A 105 9.01 -0.95 3.98
N ASN A 106 9.28 0.28 3.53
CA ASN A 106 8.40 0.96 2.58
C ASN A 106 8.77 0.64 1.12
N LEU A 107 10.07 0.63 0.77
CA LEU A 107 10.53 0.39 -0.60
C LEU A 107 11.01 -1.05 -0.81
N GLY A 108 11.84 -1.57 0.10
CA GLY A 108 12.35 -2.94 0.01
C GLY A 108 11.24 -3.99 -0.02
N SER A 109 10.16 -3.74 0.71
CA SER A 109 8.98 -4.61 0.72
C SER A 109 8.31 -4.77 -0.65
N LEU A 110 8.36 -3.75 -1.51
CA LEU A 110 7.79 -3.85 -2.86
C LEU A 110 8.48 -4.97 -3.66
N PHE A 111 9.82 -5.00 -3.60
CA PHE A 111 10.57 -6.09 -4.20
C PHE A 111 10.26 -7.42 -3.52
N ASN A 112 10.34 -7.47 -2.18
CA ASN A 112 10.15 -8.70 -1.41
C ASN A 112 8.80 -9.36 -1.71
N MET A 113 7.73 -8.60 -1.72
CA MET A 113 6.37 -9.09 -1.96
C MET A 113 6.11 -9.38 -3.44
N THR A 114 6.45 -8.43 -4.32
CA THR A 114 6.14 -8.57 -5.74
C THR A 114 6.89 -9.72 -6.38
N ARG A 115 8.14 -9.97 -5.96
CA ARG A 115 8.95 -11.09 -6.46
C ARG A 115 8.30 -12.45 -6.21
N GLN A 116 7.53 -12.59 -5.13
CA GLN A 116 6.87 -13.87 -4.79
C GLN A 116 5.68 -14.18 -5.71
N VAL A 117 5.03 -13.18 -6.28
CA VAL A 117 3.77 -13.37 -7.04
C VAL A 117 3.92 -13.14 -8.54
N ILE A 118 4.93 -12.38 -8.98
CA ILE A 118 5.04 -11.90 -10.35
C ILE A 118 5.21 -13.03 -11.38
N GLU A 119 5.94 -14.08 -11.07
CA GLU A 119 6.11 -15.23 -11.97
C GLU A 119 4.79 -15.97 -12.20
N GLY A 120 4.04 -16.21 -11.13
CA GLY A 120 2.71 -16.80 -11.21
C GLY A 120 1.74 -15.93 -12.01
N MET A 121 1.77 -14.60 -11.82
CA MET A 121 0.97 -13.65 -12.62
C MET A 121 1.35 -13.72 -14.11
N ARG A 122 2.64 -13.77 -14.43
CA ARG A 122 3.14 -13.91 -15.81
C ARG A 122 2.68 -15.20 -16.47
N ALA A 123 2.77 -16.32 -15.76
CA ALA A 123 2.33 -17.62 -16.26
C ALA A 123 0.82 -17.64 -16.57
N ARG A 124 0.00 -16.97 -15.76
CA ARG A 124 -1.45 -16.85 -15.94
C ARG A 124 -1.88 -15.74 -16.92
N LYS A 125 -0.93 -14.89 -17.34
CA LYS A 125 -1.18 -13.69 -18.17
C LYS A 125 -2.22 -12.75 -17.55
N PHE A 126 -2.20 -12.65 -16.23
CA PHE A 126 -3.03 -11.73 -15.45
C PHE A 126 -2.35 -11.39 -14.13
N GLY A 127 -2.35 -10.12 -13.79
CA GLY A 127 -1.94 -9.61 -12.50
C GLY A 127 -2.30 -8.14 -12.31
N ARG A 128 -2.48 -7.75 -11.06
CA ARG A 128 -2.68 -6.36 -10.63
C ARG A 128 -1.74 -6.10 -9.45
N VAL A 129 -0.80 -5.22 -9.63
CA VAL A 129 0.11 -4.75 -8.56
C VAL A 129 -0.18 -3.28 -8.30
N ILE A 130 -0.61 -2.95 -7.09
CA ILE A 130 -0.97 -1.59 -6.71
C ILE A 130 -0.18 -1.22 -5.46
N SER A 131 0.64 -0.17 -5.55
CA SER A 131 1.43 0.33 -4.43
C SER A 131 0.81 1.58 -3.83
N ILE A 132 0.63 1.59 -2.51
CA ILE A 132 0.21 2.78 -1.78
C ILE A 132 1.45 3.62 -1.45
N SER A 133 1.72 4.57 -2.31
CA SER A 133 2.80 5.55 -2.14
C SER A 133 2.34 6.71 -1.23
N SER A 134 2.67 7.94 -1.56
CA SER A 134 2.29 9.14 -0.79
C SER A 134 2.49 10.39 -1.63
N ILE A 135 1.71 11.44 -1.33
CA ILE A 135 1.99 12.81 -1.77
C ILE A 135 3.44 13.21 -1.41
N ASN A 136 3.99 12.70 -0.30
CA ASN A 136 5.35 13.05 0.13
C ASN A 136 6.44 12.39 -0.73
N GLY A 137 6.11 11.35 -1.50
CA GLY A 137 6.96 10.84 -2.57
C GLY A 137 6.96 11.73 -3.83
N GLN A 138 5.95 12.58 -4.01
CA GLN A 138 5.83 13.50 -5.14
C GLN A 138 6.44 14.87 -4.82
N LYS A 139 6.10 15.48 -3.67
CA LYS A 139 6.50 16.84 -3.31
C LYS A 139 7.63 16.93 -2.28
N GLY A 140 7.97 15.82 -1.60
CA GLY A 140 8.83 15.83 -0.43
C GLY A 140 8.10 16.36 0.82
N GLN A 141 8.72 16.12 2.00
CA GLN A 141 8.22 16.63 3.28
C GLN A 141 9.40 16.86 4.24
N PHE A 142 9.40 18.02 4.91
CA PHE A 142 10.39 18.31 5.95
C PHE A 142 10.39 17.23 7.04
N GLY A 143 11.57 16.76 7.43
CA GLY A 143 11.73 15.71 8.44
C GLY A 143 11.48 14.28 7.95
N GLN A 144 11.19 14.08 6.67
CA GLN A 144 10.84 12.78 6.08
C GLN A 144 11.71 12.43 4.86
N VAL A 145 13.01 12.70 4.92
CA VAL A 145 13.90 12.39 3.78
C VAL A 145 13.91 10.89 3.45
N ASN A 146 13.94 10.02 4.45
CA ASN A 146 13.84 8.57 4.31
C ASN A 146 12.48 8.14 3.71
N TYR A 147 11.39 8.63 4.27
CA TYR A 147 10.03 8.30 3.82
C TYR A 147 9.74 8.83 2.41
N SER A 148 10.10 10.10 2.14
CA SER A 148 9.92 10.69 0.82
C SER A 148 10.75 9.97 -0.24
N ALA A 149 11.99 9.59 0.07
CA ALA A 149 12.83 8.80 -0.82
C ALA A 149 12.22 7.43 -1.12
N ALA A 150 11.74 6.72 -0.09
CA ALA A 150 11.07 5.43 -0.27
C ALA A 150 9.81 5.57 -1.14
N LYS A 151 8.95 6.56 -0.84
CA LYS A 151 7.68 6.77 -1.55
C LYS A 151 7.87 7.30 -2.99
N ALA A 152 8.93 8.05 -3.26
CA ALA A 152 9.35 8.37 -4.62
C ALA A 152 9.86 7.12 -5.36
N GLY A 153 10.60 6.25 -4.66
CA GLY A 153 11.03 4.96 -5.17
C GLY A 153 9.87 4.05 -5.58
N ASP A 154 8.75 4.06 -4.85
CA ASP A 154 7.52 3.32 -5.20
C ASP A 154 7.03 3.72 -6.61
N ILE A 155 7.08 5.01 -6.95
CA ILE A 155 6.66 5.53 -8.26
C ILE A 155 7.61 5.07 -9.36
N GLY A 156 8.92 5.12 -9.12
CA GLY A 156 9.94 4.61 -10.05
C GLY A 156 9.81 3.11 -10.29
N PHE A 157 9.66 2.33 -9.21
CA PHE A 157 9.41 0.89 -9.26
C PHE A 157 8.16 0.56 -10.09
N THR A 158 7.06 1.28 -9.84
CA THR A 158 5.79 1.11 -10.56
C THR A 158 5.97 1.27 -12.07
N LYS A 159 6.63 2.33 -12.51
CA LYS A 159 6.83 2.62 -13.94
C LYS A 159 7.70 1.56 -14.63
N ALA A 160 8.82 1.20 -14.00
CA ALA A 160 9.72 0.20 -14.56
C ALA A 160 9.05 -1.19 -14.66
N LEU A 161 8.41 -1.65 -13.58
CA LEU A 161 7.76 -2.95 -13.56
C LEU A 161 6.56 -3.02 -14.51
N ALA A 162 5.86 -1.89 -14.72
CA ALA A 162 4.77 -1.79 -15.70
C ALA A 162 5.29 -2.04 -17.12
N LEU A 163 6.40 -1.41 -17.52
CA LEU A 163 7.02 -1.60 -18.83
C LEU A 163 7.42 -3.07 -19.08
N GLU A 164 7.95 -3.73 -18.06
CA GLU A 164 8.39 -5.13 -18.19
C GLU A 164 7.23 -6.12 -18.34
N ASN A 165 6.05 -5.81 -17.79
CA ASN A 165 4.99 -6.79 -17.60
C ASN A 165 3.69 -6.49 -18.35
N ALA A 166 3.53 -5.32 -18.97
CA ALA A 166 2.31 -4.93 -19.67
C ALA A 166 1.88 -5.93 -20.75
N LYS A 167 2.82 -6.42 -21.57
CA LYS A 167 2.56 -7.45 -22.60
C LYS A 167 2.10 -8.79 -22.01
N GLY A 168 2.39 -9.02 -20.72
CA GLY A 168 1.97 -10.20 -19.97
C GLY A 168 0.57 -10.09 -19.35
N GLY A 169 -0.19 -9.02 -19.62
CA GLY A 169 -1.51 -8.80 -19.03
C GLY A 169 -1.48 -8.36 -17.57
N ILE A 170 -0.32 -7.89 -17.09
CA ILE A 170 -0.14 -7.42 -15.72
C ILE A 170 -0.12 -5.90 -15.73
N THR A 171 -0.93 -5.28 -14.89
CA THR A 171 -0.86 -3.84 -14.65
C THR A 171 -0.18 -3.54 -13.32
N VAL A 172 0.60 -2.46 -13.30
CA VAL A 172 1.33 -2.00 -12.12
C VAL A 172 1.07 -0.51 -11.95
N ASN A 173 0.46 -0.11 -10.84
CA ASN A 173 0.07 1.28 -10.61
C ASN A 173 0.42 1.71 -9.18
N ALA A 174 0.59 3.01 -8.97
CA ALA A 174 0.77 3.63 -7.67
C ALA A 174 -0.40 4.55 -7.35
N ILE A 175 -0.80 4.58 -6.08
CA ILE A 175 -1.72 5.58 -5.54
C ILE A 175 -0.92 6.46 -4.58
N CYS A 176 -1.07 7.77 -4.67
CA CYS A 176 -0.43 8.76 -3.81
C CYS A 176 -1.48 9.48 -2.95
N PRO A 177 -1.82 8.94 -1.77
CA PRO A 177 -2.72 9.61 -0.84
C PRO A 177 -2.09 10.90 -0.28
N GLY A 178 -2.94 11.86 0.04
CA GLY A 178 -2.62 12.96 0.94
C GLY A 178 -2.77 12.56 2.41
N TYR A 179 -3.22 13.50 3.25
CA TYR A 179 -3.56 13.19 4.64
C TYR A 179 -4.91 12.47 4.71
N ILE A 180 -4.86 11.21 5.14
CA ILE A 180 -6.03 10.32 5.26
C ILE A 180 -6.36 10.13 6.73
N ASN A 181 -7.64 10.17 7.08
CA ASN A 181 -8.19 10.00 8.43
C ASN A 181 -7.93 8.57 8.96
N THR A 182 -6.74 8.34 9.48
CA THR A 182 -6.26 7.07 10.05
C THR A 182 -5.76 7.30 11.46
N GLU A 183 -5.60 6.22 12.23
CA GLU A 183 -4.99 6.28 13.58
C GLU A 183 -3.67 7.04 13.59
N MET A 184 -2.84 6.87 12.54
CA MET A 184 -1.56 7.57 12.41
C MET A 184 -1.73 9.09 12.32
N VAL A 185 -2.70 9.57 11.57
CA VAL A 185 -2.97 11.01 11.41
C VAL A 185 -3.73 11.56 12.62
N GLN A 186 -4.61 10.77 13.23
CA GLN A 186 -5.31 11.14 14.47
C GLN A 186 -4.37 11.27 15.68
N ALA A 187 -3.21 10.63 15.64
CA ALA A 187 -2.17 10.79 16.68
C ALA A 187 -1.44 12.15 16.60
N VAL A 188 -1.62 12.91 15.51
CA VAL A 188 -1.07 14.28 15.38
C VAL A 188 -1.84 15.20 16.33
N PRO A 189 -1.16 16.09 17.08
CA PRO A 189 -1.84 17.05 17.94
C PRO A 189 -2.90 17.85 17.18
N LYS A 190 -4.09 17.97 17.76
CA LYS A 190 -5.26 18.64 17.15
C LYS A 190 -4.94 20.04 16.62
N GLU A 191 -4.18 20.80 17.38
CA GLU A 191 -3.76 22.15 17.00
C GLU A 191 -2.91 22.14 15.71
N VAL A 192 -1.99 21.19 15.56
CA VAL A 192 -1.16 21.02 14.35
C VAL A 192 -2.03 20.60 13.16
N LEU A 193 -2.98 19.70 13.40
CA LEU A 193 -3.91 19.24 12.39
C LEU A 193 -4.76 20.44 11.86
N GLU A 194 -5.37 21.19 12.75
CA GLU A 194 -6.27 22.29 12.40
C GLU A 194 -5.55 23.53 11.84
N LYS A 195 -4.36 23.88 12.38
CA LYS A 195 -3.66 25.11 11.99
C LYS A 195 -2.64 24.92 10.87
N SER A 196 -2.08 23.72 10.75
CA SER A 196 -0.94 23.50 9.83
C SER A 196 -1.23 22.49 8.72
N ILE A 197 -2.17 21.57 8.89
CA ILE A 197 -2.44 20.53 7.90
C ILE A 197 -3.71 20.83 7.11
N LEU A 198 -4.85 20.97 7.78
CA LEU A 198 -6.15 21.18 7.13
C LEU A 198 -6.16 22.41 6.19
N PRO A 199 -5.54 23.56 6.52
CA PRO A 199 -5.51 24.72 5.62
C PRO A 199 -4.75 24.48 4.31
N LEU A 200 -3.90 23.44 4.26
CA LEU A 200 -3.16 23.06 3.05
C LEU A 200 -3.94 22.11 2.13
N ILE A 201 -5.12 21.66 2.54
CA ILE A 201 -5.94 20.73 1.77
C ILE A 201 -7.11 21.49 1.14
N PRO A 202 -7.11 21.76 -0.18
CA PRO A 202 -8.16 22.57 -0.83
C PRO A 202 -9.59 22.09 -0.62
N VAL A 203 -9.83 20.76 -0.53
CA VAL A 203 -11.17 20.22 -0.21
C VAL A 203 -11.59 20.46 1.24
N GLY A 204 -10.73 21.00 2.10
CA GLY A 204 -11.05 21.44 3.47
C GLY A 204 -11.20 20.34 4.51
N ARG A 205 -10.82 19.10 4.19
CA ARG A 205 -10.91 17.96 5.12
C ARG A 205 -9.80 16.93 4.83
N LEU A 206 -9.57 16.04 5.78
CA LEU A 206 -8.81 14.82 5.52
C LEU A 206 -9.54 13.95 4.48
N GLY A 207 -8.78 13.18 3.70
CA GLY A 207 -9.35 12.08 2.94
C GLY A 207 -9.78 10.95 3.87
N GLU A 208 -10.73 10.14 3.42
CA GLU A 208 -11.15 8.94 4.15
C GLU A 208 -10.49 7.69 3.56
N PRO A 209 -10.17 6.67 4.39
CA PRO A 209 -9.60 5.40 3.91
C PRO A 209 -10.40 4.77 2.77
N ASP A 210 -11.73 4.92 2.79
CA ASP A 210 -12.62 4.39 1.77
C ASP A 210 -12.47 5.10 0.42
N GLU A 211 -12.00 6.34 0.38
CA GLU A 211 -11.71 7.04 -0.88
C GLU A 211 -10.50 6.42 -1.59
N ILE A 212 -9.50 5.97 -0.81
CA ILE A 212 -8.36 5.21 -1.34
C ILE A 212 -8.79 3.80 -1.75
N ALA A 213 -9.60 3.15 -0.92
CA ALA A 213 -10.07 1.79 -1.19
C ALA A 213 -10.88 1.69 -2.49
N ARG A 214 -11.73 2.67 -2.80
CA ARG A 214 -12.46 2.73 -4.08
C ARG A 214 -11.52 2.80 -5.29
N ALA A 215 -10.45 3.58 -5.20
CA ALA A 215 -9.45 3.65 -6.25
C ALA A 215 -8.68 2.34 -6.43
N VAL A 216 -8.37 1.64 -5.33
CA VAL A 216 -7.76 0.31 -5.39
C VAL A 216 -8.69 -0.68 -6.09
N VAL A 217 -9.97 -0.72 -5.73
CA VAL A 217 -10.96 -1.60 -6.39
C VAL A 217 -11.06 -1.29 -7.87
N PHE A 218 -11.09 -0.01 -8.25
CA PHE A 218 -11.10 0.41 -9.66
C PHE A 218 -9.87 -0.09 -10.42
N LEU A 219 -8.66 0.09 -9.87
CA LEU A 219 -7.42 -0.36 -10.51
C LEU A 219 -7.24 -1.89 -10.49
N ALA A 220 -7.87 -2.59 -9.55
CA ALA A 220 -7.84 -4.05 -9.46
C ALA A 220 -8.78 -4.76 -10.44
N ALA A 221 -9.78 -4.05 -10.97
CA ALA A 221 -10.79 -4.61 -11.87
C ALA A 221 -10.18 -5.09 -13.19
N ASP A 222 -10.86 -6.04 -13.84
CA ASP A 222 -10.46 -6.57 -15.15
C ASP A 222 -10.49 -5.46 -16.21
N GLU A 223 -11.47 -4.57 -16.15
CA GLU A 223 -11.68 -3.42 -17.03
C GLU A 223 -10.56 -2.38 -16.96
N ALA A 224 -9.77 -2.36 -15.88
CA ALA A 224 -8.62 -1.46 -15.73
C ALA A 224 -7.36 -1.96 -16.49
N GLY A 225 -7.50 -2.94 -17.38
CA GLY A 225 -6.36 -3.57 -18.07
C GLY A 225 -5.51 -2.64 -18.95
N ALA A 226 -6.00 -1.47 -19.33
CA ALA A 226 -5.24 -0.46 -20.06
C ALA A 226 -4.53 0.56 -19.17
N ILE A 227 -4.77 0.52 -17.85
CA ILE A 227 -4.18 1.45 -16.88
C ILE A 227 -2.95 0.78 -16.24
N THR A 228 -1.76 1.14 -16.70
CA THR A 228 -0.49 0.62 -16.16
C THR A 228 0.60 1.69 -16.17
N GLY A 229 1.48 1.69 -15.19
CA GLY A 229 2.52 2.71 -14.99
C GLY A 229 1.96 4.03 -14.46
N ALA A 230 0.68 4.11 -14.13
CA ALA A 230 0.03 5.32 -13.67
C ALA A 230 0.36 5.62 -12.19
N THR A 231 0.39 6.92 -11.88
CA THR A 231 0.45 7.43 -10.51
C THR A 231 -0.83 8.21 -10.25
N LEU A 232 -1.75 7.61 -9.51
CA LEU A 232 -3.04 8.22 -9.19
C LEU A 232 -2.92 9.01 -7.89
N THR A 233 -3.05 10.33 -7.98
CA THR A 233 -2.95 11.23 -6.84
C THR A 233 -4.33 11.45 -6.22
N ILE A 234 -4.48 11.12 -4.91
CA ILE A 234 -5.73 11.28 -4.15
C ILE A 234 -5.41 12.03 -2.86
N ASN A 235 -5.40 13.36 -2.91
CA ASN A 235 -4.89 14.20 -1.83
C ASN A 235 -5.73 15.46 -1.55
N GLY A 236 -6.95 15.51 -2.06
CA GLY A 236 -7.84 16.67 -1.85
C GLY A 236 -7.34 17.96 -2.50
N GLY A 237 -6.49 17.88 -3.52
CA GLY A 237 -5.89 19.04 -4.21
C GLY A 237 -4.65 19.60 -3.53
N GLN A 238 -4.13 18.96 -2.48
CA GLN A 238 -2.96 19.44 -1.74
C GLN A 238 -1.68 19.46 -2.60
N TYR A 239 -1.59 18.62 -3.60
CA TYR A 239 -0.56 18.61 -4.62
C TYR A 239 -1.15 18.16 -5.95
N MET A 240 -0.90 18.93 -6.99
CA MET A 240 -1.37 18.68 -8.36
C MET A 240 -0.16 18.41 -9.26
N VAL A 241 -0.24 17.38 -10.10
CA VAL A 241 0.78 16.96 -11.06
C VAL A 241 0.23 17.01 -12.47
#